data_c8ea3f8792b8b04552371276a7a88502
#
_entry.id   c8ea3f8792b8b04552371276a7a88502
#
_cell.length_a   1.000
_cell.length_b   1.000
_cell.length_c   1.000
_cell.angle_alpha   90.00
_cell.angle_beta   90.00
_cell.angle_gamma   90.00
#
_symmetry.space_group_name_H-M   'P 1'
#
loop_
_entity.id
_entity.type
_entity.pdbx_description
1 polymer ?
#
loop_
_entity_poly.entity_id
_entity_poly.type
_entity_poly.pdbx_seq_one_letter_code
_entity_poly.pdbx_strand_id
1 'polypeptide(L)'
;MCLVHPQLLRSGLDERCCRMNQEQLAQMRNGKGFIAALDQSGGSTPKALLLYGVQETAYSNEAEMFDVIHAMRSRMVESPEFNGDRVLGAILFEGTMDREIGGMGSAEFLWSKKHVIPFLKIDKGLADEAHGVQIMKPNPDLDALLARALKKGVFGTKMRSVIKLANADGITAVVAQQFEVGRQILRAGLIPIIEPEVDINSPQKAEAEVLLKAALLAELNKQPVDQPVMLKLTLPETDGFFDELVAHPSVLRVVALSGGYSRDDANARLGRNKGVIASFSRALTEGLSAQQSETEFNTAIGASIASIYAASIS
;
A
#
# COMPACT_ATOMS: atom_id res chain seq x y z
N MET A 1 12.24 1.44 -20.26
CA MET A 1 13.29 2.34 -20.77
C MET A 1 13.21 3.60 -19.94
N CYS A 2 14.17 3.83 -19.02
CA CYS A 2 14.18 5.01 -18.16
C CYS A 2 14.31 6.25 -19.05
N LEU A 3 13.30 7.08 -19.16
CA LEU A 3 13.35 8.38 -19.83
C LEU A 3 14.10 9.37 -18.90
N VAL A 4 15.39 9.13 -18.69
CA VAL A 4 16.27 10.11 -18.04
C VAL A 4 16.70 11.09 -19.12
N HIS A 5 16.38 12.35 -18.95
CA HIS A 5 16.85 13.42 -19.82
C HIS A 5 18.39 13.35 -19.91
N PRO A 6 19.02 13.39 -21.09
CA PRO A 6 20.46 13.14 -21.28
C PRO A 6 21.43 14.05 -20.49
N GLN A 7 20.93 15.07 -19.83
CA GLN A 7 21.71 16.03 -19.05
C GLN A 7 21.87 15.70 -17.55
N LEU A 8 21.21 14.64 -17.03
CA LEU A 8 21.26 14.26 -15.60
C LEU A 8 22.21 13.09 -15.28
N LEU A 9 22.84 12.47 -16.27
CA LEU A 9 23.76 11.32 -16.09
C LEU A 9 25.20 11.76 -15.67
N ARG A 10 25.34 12.60 -14.65
CA ARG A 10 26.68 13.07 -14.23
C ARG A 10 27.08 12.75 -12.79
N SER A 11 26.35 11.93 -12.04
CA SER A 11 26.82 11.48 -10.72
C SER A 11 26.51 10.00 -10.48
N GLY A 12 27.43 9.28 -9.87
CA GLY A 12 27.25 7.85 -9.51
C GLY A 12 26.12 7.57 -8.52
N LEU A 13 25.44 8.60 -8.03
CA LEU A 13 24.21 8.53 -7.27
C LEU A 13 22.98 8.29 -8.17
N ASP A 14 22.95 8.89 -9.36
CA ASP A 14 21.84 8.72 -10.31
C ASP A 14 21.82 7.32 -10.94
N GLU A 15 22.98 6.76 -11.25
CA GLU A 15 23.06 5.39 -11.78
C GLU A 15 22.62 4.34 -10.76
N ARG A 16 22.96 4.52 -9.48
CA ARG A 16 22.55 3.63 -8.38
C ARG A 16 21.04 3.71 -8.14
N CYS A 17 20.45 4.89 -8.14
CA CYS A 17 19.03 5.11 -7.94
C CYS A 17 18.21 4.50 -9.10
N CYS A 18 18.66 4.69 -10.34
CA CYS A 18 18.02 4.11 -11.53
C CYS A 18 18.11 2.57 -11.53
N ARG A 19 19.24 2.00 -11.11
CA ARG A 19 19.44 0.55 -11.01
C ARG A 19 18.59 -0.08 -9.90
N MET A 20 18.57 0.52 -8.72
CA MET A 20 17.73 0.07 -7.60
C MET A 20 16.25 0.07 -7.98
N ASN A 21 15.78 1.09 -8.68
CA ASN A 21 14.38 1.16 -9.14
C ASN A 21 14.04 0.04 -10.14
N GLN A 22 14.96 -0.37 -11.00
CA GLN A 22 14.74 -1.49 -11.94
C GLN A 22 14.71 -2.85 -11.23
N GLU A 23 15.56 -3.07 -10.22
CA GLU A 23 15.54 -4.29 -9.40
C GLU A 23 14.23 -4.39 -8.62
N GLN A 24 13.79 -3.29 -8.00
CA GLN A 24 12.51 -3.22 -7.29
C GLN A 24 11.32 -3.43 -8.24
N LEU A 25 11.36 -2.87 -9.44
CA LEU A 25 10.32 -3.05 -10.46
C LEU A 25 10.22 -4.52 -10.90
N ALA A 26 11.35 -5.17 -11.14
CA ALA A 26 11.40 -6.58 -11.51
C ALA A 26 10.89 -7.48 -10.39
N GLN A 27 11.29 -7.21 -9.13
CA GLN A 27 10.81 -7.92 -7.96
C GLN A 27 9.30 -7.70 -7.76
N MET A 28 8.78 -6.47 -7.89
CA MET A 28 7.36 -6.21 -7.75
C MET A 28 6.54 -6.88 -8.86
N ARG A 29 7.06 -6.95 -10.08
CA ARG A 29 6.40 -7.60 -11.21
C ARG A 29 6.34 -9.12 -11.07
N ASN A 30 7.44 -9.75 -10.68
CA ASN A 30 7.63 -11.20 -10.79
C ASN A 30 7.71 -11.93 -9.44
N GLY A 31 7.95 -11.19 -8.36
CA GLY A 31 8.14 -11.77 -7.04
C GLY A 31 6.89 -12.44 -6.49
N LYS A 32 7.08 -13.48 -5.69
CA LYS A 32 6.03 -14.15 -4.91
C LYS A 32 5.97 -13.54 -3.53
N GLY A 33 4.78 -13.18 -3.07
CA GLY A 33 4.61 -12.56 -1.76
C GLY A 33 3.49 -11.54 -1.72
N PHE A 34 3.50 -10.69 -0.71
CA PHE A 34 2.46 -9.69 -0.47
C PHE A 34 3.05 -8.34 -0.04
N ILE A 35 2.20 -7.32 0.08
CA ILE A 35 2.60 -5.98 0.55
C ILE A 35 2.06 -5.76 1.98
N ALA A 36 2.94 -5.49 2.94
CA ALA A 36 2.57 -5.10 4.28
C ALA A 36 2.06 -3.65 4.30
N ALA A 37 0.84 -3.40 4.78
CA ALA A 37 0.31 -2.04 4.91
C ALA A 37 0.54 -1.52 6.33
N LEU A 38 1.63 -0.74 6.51
CA LEU A 38 2.07 -0.15 7.77
C LEU A 38 1.82 1.36 7.81
N ASP A 39 0.79 1.83 7.09
CA ASP A 39 0.54 3.24 6.81
C ASP A 39 -0.66 3.82 7.57
N GLN A 40 -1.02 3.24 8.73
CA GLN A 40 -2.04 3.81 9.61
C GLN A 40 -1.70 5.28 9.89
N SER A 41 -2.66 6.17 9.68
CA SER A 41 -2.52 7.62 9.88
C SER A 41 -3.35 8.09 11.06
N GLY A 42 -3.29 9.38 11.42
CA GLY A 42 -3.91 9.94 12.62
C GLY A 42 -5.30 9.38 12.98
N GLY A 43 -6.20 9.28 12.02
CA GLY A 43 -7.55 8.76 12.28
C GLY A 43 -7.66 7.25 12.53
N SER A 44 -6.68 6.44 12.10
CA SER A 44 -6.69 4.98 12.28
C SER A 44 -5.66 4.46 13.28
N THR A 45 -4.71 5.31 13.68
CA THR A 45 -3.62 4.94 14.59
C THR A 45 -4.12 4.55 15.98
N PRO A 46 -5.03 5.30 16.66
CA PRO A 46 -5.53 4.91 17.98
C PRO A 46 -6.12 3.51 17.99
N LYS A 47 -6.97 3.20 16.99
CA LYS A 47 -7.57 1.88 16.86
C LYS A 47 -6.53 0.77 16.62
N ALA A 48 -5.50 1.06 15.82
CA ALA A 48 -4.43 0.09 15.56
C ALA A 48 -3.61 -0.19 16.83
N LEU A 49 -3.28 0.85 17.61
CA LEU A 49 -2.59 0.72 18.89
C LEU A 49 -3.41 -0.04 19.93
N LEU A 50 -4.71 0.25 20.02
CA LEU A 50 -5.60 -0.46 20.93
C LEU A 50 -5.65 -1.97 20.60
N LEU A 51 -5.75 -2.34 19.32
CA LEU A 51 -5.70 -3.73 18.87
C LEU A 51 -4.34 -4.39 19.12
N TYR A 52 -3.27 -3.60 19.18
CA TYR A 52 -1.93 -4.05 19.56
C TYR A 52 -1.73 -4.14 21.08
N GLY A 53 -2.76 -3.83 21.88
CA GLY A 53 -2.71 -3.87 23.35
C GLY A 53 -2.12 -2.62 24.00
N VAL A 54 -2.02 -1.51 23.27
CA VAL A 54 -1.59 -0.20 23.81
C VAL A 54 -2.82 0.68 24.02
N GLN A 55 -3.08 1.04 25.28
CA GLN A 55 -4.22 1.88 25.65
C GLN A 55 -3.96 3.35 25.27
N GLU A 56 -5.02 4.13 25.10
CA GLU A 56 -4.91 5.57 24.79
C GLU A 56 -4.23 6.37 25.90
N THR A 57 -4.20 5.85 27.14
CA THR A 57 -3.46 6.42 28.27
C THR A 57 -1.94 6.29 28.16
N ALA A 58 -1.43 5.53 27.20
CA ALA A 58 0.01 5.35 26.98
C ALA A 58 0.67 6.52 26.23
N TYR A 59 -0.10 7.49 25.75
CA TYR A 59 0.40 8.70 25.10
C TYR A 59 -0.51 9.89 25.44
N SER A 60 0.08 11.09 25.53
CA SER A 60 -0.62 12.31 25.96
C SER A 60 -0.96 13.25 24.80
N ASN A 61 -0.34 13.03 23.64
CA ASN A 61 -0.51 13.87 22.44
C ASN A 61 -0.23 13.10 21.16
N GLU A 62 -0.49 13.72 20.01
CA GLU A 62 -0.33 13.10 18.70
C GLU A 62 1.14 12.71 18.40
N ALA A 63 2.10 13.51 18.83
CA ALA A 63 3.52 13.21 18.59
C ALA A 63 3.94 11.92 19.33
N GLU A 64 3.57 11.79 20.60
CA GLU A 64 3.80 10.58 21.40
C GLU A 64 3.07 9.36 20.81
N MET A 65 1.84 9.54 20.34
CA MET A 65 1.11 8.49 19.63
C MET A 65 1.87 8.01 18.39
N PHE A 66 2.47 8.94 17.62
CA PHE A 66 3.29 8.58 16.47
C PHE A 66 4.62 7.94 16.85
N ASP A 67 5.19 8.23 18.02
CA ASP A 67 6.35 7.51 18.55
C ASP A 67 6.00 6.05 18.87
N VAL A 68 4.88 5.84 19.53
CA VAL A 68 4.40 4.49 19.90
C VAL A 68 4.08 3.65 18.66
N ILE A 69 3.37 4.20 17.67
CA ILE A 69 3.08 3.44 16.44
C ILE A 69 4.34 3.19 15.59
N HIS A 70 5.31 4.10 15.64
CA HIS A 70 6.60 3.89 15.00
C HIS A 70 7.38 2.74 15.67
N ALA A 71 7.40 2.67 16.99
CA ALA A 71 8.00 1.56 17.72
C ALA A 71 7.35 0.20 17.37
N MET A 72 6.01 0.16 17.29
CA MET A 72 5.29 -1.03 16.81
C MET A 72 5.74 -1.45 15.40
N ARG A 73 5.81 -0.50 14.46
CA ARG A 73 6.24 -0.76 13.08
C ARG A 73 7.69 -1.22 13.01
N SER A 74 8.57 -0.58 13.77
CA SER A 74 9.99 -0.96 13.85
C SER A 74 10.12 -2.39 14.33
N ARG A 75 9.45 -2.77 15.41
CA ARG A 75 9.44 -4.14 15.93
C ARG A 75 8.99 -5.17 14.90
N MET A 76 7.95 -4.84 14.10
CA MET A 76 7.49 -5.71 13.01
C MET A 76 8.55 -5.86 11.92
N VAL A 77 9.13 -4.75 11.47
CA VAL A 77 10.10 -4.73 10.37
C VAL A 77 11.44 -5.33 10.78
N GLU A 78 11.87 -5.16 12.04
CA GLU A 78 13.10 -5.74 12.57
C GLU A 78 13.01 -7.25 12.77
N SER A 79 11.81 -7.80 12.96
CA SER A 79 11.61 -9.26 13.08
C SER A 79 12.32 -10.03 11.97
N PRO A 80 13.01 -11.14 12.26
CA PRO A 80 13.64 -11.99 11.25
C PRO A 80 12.64 -12.59 10.26
N GLU A 81 11.37 -12.73 10.68
CA GLU A 81 10.28 -13.23 9.84
C GLU A 81 9.85 -12.23 8.75
N PHE A 82 10.11 -10.93 8.95
CA PHE A 82 9.77 -9.86 8.02
C PHE A 82 10.93 -9.63 7.05
N ASN A 83 10.88 -10.28 5.90
CA ASN A 83 11.92 -10.18 4.87
C ASN A 83 11.36 -10.40 3.46
N GLY A 84 12.17 -10.11 2.43
CA GLY A 84 11.78 -10.14 1.01
C GLY A 84 11.44 -11.52 0.44
N ASP A 85 11.67 -12.60 1.17
CA ASP A 85 11.30 -13.95 0.74
C ASP A 85 9.77 -14.14 0.67
N ARG A 86 9.04 -13.38 1.50
CA ARG A 86 7.57 -13.48 1.62
C ARG A 86 6.87 -12.11 1.58
N VAL A 87 7.55 -11.03 1.96
CA VAL A 87 7.02 -9.67 1.98
C VAL A 87 7.68 -8.87 0.87
N LEU A 88 6.98 -8.68 -0.26
CA LEU A 88 7.53 -7.97 -1.42
C LEU A 88 7.69 -6.48 -1.18
N GLY A 89 6.79 -5.87 -0.41
CA GLY A 89 6.81 -4.44 -0.16
C GLY A 89 6.17 -4.07 1.16
N ALA A 90 6.40 -2.84 1.60
CA ALA A 90 5.77 -2.25 2.77
C ALA A 90 5.33 -0.82 2.48
N ILE A 91 4.08 -0.48 2.82
CA ILE A 91 3.56 0.88 2.69
C ILE A 91 3.79 1.60 4.01
N LEU A 92 4.55 2.68 3.97
CA LEU A 92 4.89 3.50 5.12
C LEU A 92 3.96 4.73 5.21
N PHE A 93 3.72 5.19 6.42
CA PHE A 93 3.22 6.53 6.70
C PHE A 93 4.37 7.54 6.64
N GLU A 94 4.07 8.81 6.30
CA GLU A 94 5.07 9.88 6.17
C GLU A 94 5.97 10.00 7.40
N GLY A 95 5.38 10.03 8.61
CA GLY A 95 6.15 10.09 9.85
C GLY A 95 7.05 8.89 10.11
N THR A 96 6.76 7.72 9.54
CA THR A 96 7.64 6.55 9.61
C THR A 96 8.76 6.64 8.57
N MET A 97 8.45 7.09 7.34
CA MET A 97 9.47 7.32 6.31
C MET A 97 10.54 8.33 6.76
N ASP A 98 10.15 9.34 7.53
CA ASP A 98 11.06 10.39 8.00
C ASP A 98 11.93 9.97 9.20
N ARG A 99 11.63 8.85 9.85
CA ARG A 99 12.34 8.27 10.99
C ARG A 99 13.28 7.14 10.58
N GLU A 100 13.94 6.56 11.58
CA GLU A 100 14.88 5.46 11.41
C GLU A 100 14.33 4.16 11.99
N ILE A 101 14.74 3.03 11.40
CA ILE A 101 14.57 1.67 11.90
C ILE A 101 15.95 1.04 11.95
N GLY A 102 16.33 0.46 13.09
CA GLY A 102 17.65 -0.16 13.26
C GLY A 102 18.83 0.81 13.03
N GLY A 103 18.67 2.10 13.34
CA GLY A 103 19.69 3.13 13.13
C GLY A 103 19.92 3.56 11.67
N MET A 104 18.97 3.24 10.78
CA MET A 104 19.03 3.56 9.36
C MET A 104 17.69 4.15 8.90
N GLY A 105 17.69 4.99 7.88
CA GLY A 105 16.43 5.53 7.31
C GLY A 105 15.44 4.39 6.99
N SER A 106 14.16 4.54 7.39
CA SER A 106 13.18 3.44 7.34
C SER A 106 13.04 2.80 5.96
N ALA A 107 13.01 3.60 4.88
CA ALA A 107 12.91 3.07 3.52
C ALA A 107 14.22 2.37 3.08
N GLU A 108 15.36 2.91 3.46
CA GLU A 108 16.67 2.31 3.22
C GLU A 108 16.83 0.98 3.96
N PHE A 109 16.40 0.90 5.23
CA PHE A 109 16.41 -0.33 6.01
C PHE A 109 15.56 -1.42 5.36
N LEU A 110 14.34 -1.09 4.94
CA LEU A 110 13.44 -2.02 4.25
C LEU A 110 14.11 -2.62 3.02
N TRP A 111 14.72 -1.81 2.17
CA TRP A 111 15.34 -2.33 0.95
C TRP A 111 16.68 -3.01 1.21
N SER A 112 17.61 -2.33 1.88
CA SER A 112 19.00 -2.82 2.00
C SER A 112 19.18 -3.98 2.98
N LYS A 113 18.34 -4.07 4.02
CA LYS A 113 18.44 -5.11 5.08
C LYS A 113 17.40 -6.20 4.94
N LYS A 114 16.22 -5.86 4.45
CA LYS A 114 15.09 -6.78 4.39
C LYS A 114 14.71 -7.21 2.97
N HIS A 115 15.24 -6.55 1.92
CA HIS A 115 14.85 -6.73 0.52
C HIS A 115 13.34 -6.53 0.28
N VAL A 116 12.73 -5.62 1.06
CA VAL A 116 11.33 -5.25 1.01
C VAL A 116 11.19 -3.89 0.35
N ILE A 117 10.37 -3.79 -0.69
CA ILE A 117 10.20 -2.58 -1.50
C ILE A 117 9.41 -1.52 -0.70
N PRO A 118 9.96 -0.31 -0.45
CA PRO A 118 9.27 0.72 0.30
C PRO A 118 8.29 1.52 -0.57
N PHE A 119 7.06 1.68 -0.07
CA PHE A 119 6.04 2.57 -0.60
C PHE A 119 5.67 3.63 0.44
N LEU A 120 5.15 4.77 -0.01
CA LEU A 120 4.70 5.86 0.85
C LEU A 120 3.21 6.16 0.65
N LYS A 121 2.44 6.22 1.73
CA LYS A 121 1.10 6.80 1.72
C LYS A 121 1.18 8.31 1.55
N ILE A 122 0.48 8.84 0.52
CA ILE A 122 0.57 10.27 0.16
C ILE A 122 -0.75 11.03 0.32
N ASP A 123 -1.88 10.37 0.49
CA ASP A 123 -3.15 11.07 0.71
C ASP A 123 -3.17 11.74 2.10
N LYS A 124 -3.82 12.89 2.17
CA LYS A 124 -4.01 13.68 3.41
C LYS A 124 -5.38 13.40 4.07
N GLY A 125 -5.94 12.22 3.81
CA GLY A 125 -7.25 11.79 4.29
C GLY A 125 -8.35 12.02 3.26
N LEU A 126 -9.59 11.73 3.69
CA LEU A 126 -10.77 11.76 2.85
C LEU A 126 -11.51 13.10 2.97
N ALA A 127 -12.03 13.59 1.87
CA ALA A 127 -13.00 14.69 1.85
C ALA A 127 -14.37 14.22 2.38
N ASP A 128 -15.29 15.16 2.56
CA ASP A 128 -16.65 14.84 2.94
C ASP A 128 -17.32 13.97 1.88
N GLU A 129 -18.28 13.16 2.32
CA GLU A 129 -19.01 12.27 1.43
C GLU A 129 -19.91 13.04 0.47
N ALA A 130 -19.80 12.74 -0.81
CA ALA A 130 -20.67 13.23 -1.86
C ALA A 130 -20.89 12.14 -2.90
N HIS A 131 -22.11 12.03 -3.43
CA HIS A 131 -22.46 11.00 -4.44
C HIS A 131 -22.07 9.56 -4.02
N GLY A 132 -22.21 9.25 -2.73
CA GLY A 132 -21.89 7.91 -2.20
C GLY A 132 -20.40 7.56 -2.20
N VAL A 133 -19.51 8.54 -2.34
CA VAL A 133 -18.05 8.35 -2.32
C VAL A 133 -17.36 9.42 -1.47
N GLN A 134 -16.13 9.13 -1.05
CA GLN A 134 -15.21 10.09 -0.45
C GLN A 134 -13.92 10.12 -1.29
N ILE A 135 -13.68 11.21 -1.99
CA ILE A 135 -12.44 11.47 -2.71
C ILE A 135 -11.33 11.87 -1.73
N MET A 136 -10.11 11.94 -2.21
CA MET A 136 -8.99 12.45 -1.41
C MET A 136 -9.10 13.95 -1.18
N LYS A 137 -8.67 14.41 0.00
CA LYS A 137 -8.42 15.84 0.25
C LYS A 137 -7.28 16.33 -0.65
N PRO A 138 -7.28 17.63 -1.02
CA PRO A 138 -6.16 18.23 -1.74
C PRO A 138 -4.84 18.04 -1.00
N ASN A 139 -3.76 17.82 -1.76
CA ASN A 139 -2.41 17.77 -1.25
C ASN A 139 -1.52 18.77 -2.01
N PRO A 140 -1.50 20.05 -1.58
CA PRO A 140 -0.75 21.11 -2.29
C PRO A 140 0.78 20.88 -2.25
N ASP A 141 1.27 20.13 -1.26
CA ASP A 141 2.69 19.87 -1.07
C ASP A 141 3.15 18.53 -1.70
N LEU A 142 2.34 17.96 -2.60
CA LEU A 142 2.60 16.64 -3.15
C LEU A 142 3.96 16.56 -3.85
N ASP A 143 4.33 17.53 -4.67
CA ASP A 143 5.61 17.51 -5.40
C ASP A 143 6.81 17.52 -4.44
N ALA A 144 6.77 18.31 -3.37
CA ALA A 144 7.80 18.32 -2.33
C ALA A 144 7.88 16.99 -1.59
N LEU A 145 6.73 16.37 -1.30
CA LEU A 145 6.67 15.06 -0.67
C LEU A 145 7.25 13.96 -1.59
N LEU A 146 6.91 13.97 -2.89
CA LEU A 146 7.43 13.01 -3.86
C LEU A 146 8.95 13.14 -4.03
N ALA A 147 9.48 14.37 -4.11
CA ALA A 147 10.92 14.61 -4.18
C ALA A 147 11.65 14.10 -2.93
N ARG A 148 11.07 14.30 -1.73
CA ARG A 148 11.61 13.78 -0.48
C ARG A 148 11.57 12.25 -0.43
N ALA A 149 10.46 11.63 -0.85
CA ALA A 149 10.30 10.20 -0.91
C ALA A 149 11.34 9.54 -1.83
N LEU A 150 11.51 10.10 -3.04
CA LEU A 150 12.51 9.63 -4.00
C LEU A 150 13.93 9.69 -3.42
N LYS A 151 14.28 10.81 -2.78
CA LYS A 151 15.60 10.99 -2.13
C LYS A 151 15.85 9.97 -1.02
N LYS A 152 14.80 9.50 -0.33
CA LYS A 152 14.88 8.47 0.72
C LYS A 152 14.87 7.03 0.16
N GLY A 153 14.79 6.83 -1.15
CA GLY A 153 14.79 5.51 -1.78
C GLY A 153 13.43 4.82 -1.81
N VAL A 154 12.34 5.58 -1.65
CA VAL A 154 10.97 5.05 -1.85
C VAL A 154 10.76 4.71 -3.32
N PHE A 155 10.19 3.54 -3.59
CA PHE A 155 9.90 3.04 -4.93
C PHE A 155 8.60 3.57 -5.51
N GLY A 156 7.59 3.69 -4.67
CA GLY A 156 6.25 4.07 -5.13
C GLY A 156 5.40 4.66 -4.02
N THR A 157 4.19 4.98 -4.35
CA THR A 157 3.25 5.64 -3.43
C THR A 157 1.93 4.89 -3.34
N LYS A 158 1.13 5.21 -2.32
CA LYS A 158 -0.23 4.74 -2.17
C LYS A 158 -1.15 5.89 -1.79
N MET A 159 -2.36 5.92 -2.37
CA MET A 159 -3.40 6.91 -2.10
C MET A 159 -4.77 6.24 -2.03
N ARG A 160 -5.63 6.68 -1.11
CA ARG A 160 -6.90 6.02 -0.80
C ARG A 160 -8.08 6.98 -0.99
N SER A 161 -9.12 6.49 -1.68
CA SER A 161 -10.49 7.01 -1.68
C SER A 161 -11.46 5.93 -1.23
N VAL A 162 -12.69 6.27 -0.87
CA VAL A 162 -13.69 5.28 -0.42
C VAL A 162 -14.97 5.40 -1.24
N ILE A 163 -15.49 4.26 -1.67
CA ILE A 163 -16.75 4.09 -2.38
C ILE A 163 -17.73 3.39 -1.43
N LYS A 164 -18.83 4.05 -1.09
CA LYS A 164 -19.84 3.55 -0.16
C LYS A 164 -21.11 3.09 -0.88
N LEU A 165 -21.42 3.66 -2.04
CA LEU A 165 -22.59 3.33 -2.84
C LEU A 165 -22.24 3.18 -4.32
N ALA A 166 -23.07 2.46 -5.07
CA ALA A 166 -22.92 2.26 -6.51
C ALA A 166 -23.43 3.50 -7.30
N ASN A 167 -22.74 4.62 -7.15
CA ASN A 167 -23.04 5.84 -7.88
C ASN A 167 -22.00 6.06 -8.99
N ALA A 168 -22.43 6.02 -10.25
CA ALA A 168 -21.55 6.08 -11.41
C ALA A 168 -20.73 7.38 -11.48
N ASP A 169 -21.33 8.54 -11.17
CA ASP A 169 -20.65 9.83 -11.21
C ASP A 169 -19.60 9.93 -10.08
N GLY A 170 -19.97 9.49 -8.88
CA GLY A 170 -19.06 9.45 -7.74
C GLY A 170 -17.86 8.52 -7.98
N ILE A 171 -18.09 7.32 -8.50
CA ILE A 171 -17.02 6.35 -8.82
C ILE A 171 -16.12 6.88 -9.92
N THR A 172 -16.69 7.51 -10.95
CA THR A 172 -15.93 8.16 -12.03
C THR A 172 -15.05 9.27 -11.47
N ALA A 173 -15.56 10.10 -10.57
CA ALA A 173 -14.79 11.18 -9.93
C ALA A 173 -13.63 10.64 -9.09
N VAL A 174 -13.83 9.55 -8.32
CA VAL A 174 -12.78 8.86 -7.56
C VAL A 174 -11.67 8.38 -8.48
N VAL A 175 -12.02 7.66 -9.55
CA VAL A 175 -11.04 7.08 -10.47
C VAL A 175 -10.29 8.19 -11.22
N ALA A 176 -10.99 9.20 -11.72
CA ALA A 176 -10.38 10.34 -12.41
C ALA A 176 -9.37 11.09 -11.54
N GLN A 177 -9.72 11.40 -10.29
CA GLN A 177 -8.82 12.07 -9.34
C GLN A 177 -7.57 11.21 -9.08
N GLN A 178 -7.73 9.92 -8.81
CA GLN A 178 -6.60 9.05 -8.50
C GLN A 178 -5.66 8.87 -9.71
N PHE A 179 -6.19 8.78 -10.92
CA PHE A 179 -5.35 8.70 -12.12
C PHE A 179 -4.66 10.02 -12.45
N GLU A 180 -5.30 11.17 -12.18
CA GLU A 180 -4.66 12.49 -12.32
C GLU A 180 -3.44 12.60 -11.39
N VAL A 181 -3.62 12.31 -10.09
CA VAL A 181 -2.54 12.26 -9.11
C VAL A 181 -1.52 11.18 -9.47
N GLY A 182 -1.96 10.02 -9.94
CA GLY A 182 -1.10 8.93 -10.43
C GLY A 182 -0.16 9.38 -11.53
N ARG A 183 -0.64 10.15 -12.50
CA ARG A 183 0.20 10.74 -13.56
C ARG A 183 1.24 11.73 -13.02
N GLN A 184 0.91 12.50 -11.97
CA GLN A 184 1.88 13.37 -11.29
C GLN A 184 2.98 12.55 -10.60
N ILE A 185 2.61 11.45 -9.93
CA ILE A 185 3.54 10.52 -9.27
C ILE A 185 4.47 9.86 -10.29
N LEU A 186 3.94 9.41 -11.43
CA LEU A 186 4.74 8.82 -12.50
C LEU A 186 5.75 9.81 -13.10
N ARG A 187 5.35 11.08 -13.28
CA ARG A 187 6.29 12.15 -13.72
C ARG A 187 7.42 12.38 -12.71
N ALA A 188 7.19 12.17 -11.43
CA ALA A 188 8.21 12.24 -10.39
C ALA A 188 9.12 11.00 -10.35
N GLY A 189 8.85 9.95 -11.15
CA GLY A 189 9.66 8.74 -11.21
C GLY A 189 9.27 7.65 -10.20
N LEU A 190 8.11 7.75 -9.57
CA LEU A 190 7.58 6.79 -8.59
C LEU A 190 6.40 6.01 -9.18
N ILE A 191 6.15 4.80 -8.68
CA ILE A 191 5.02 3.96 -9.10
C ILE A 191 3.81 4.21 -8.20
N PRO A 192 2.65 4.65 -8.72
CA PRO A 192 1.46 4.85 -7.92
C PRO A 192 0.72 3.53 -7.65
N ILE A 193 0.28 3.32 -6.41
CA ILE A 193 -0.79 2.39 -6.05
C ILE A 193 -2.08 3.19 -5.93
N ILE A 194 -3.00 2.93 -6.83
CA ILE A 194 -4.34 3.51 -6.92
C ILE A 194 -5.28 2.68 -6.05
N GLU A 195 -5.84 3.26 -4.97
CA GLU A 195 -6.67 2.55 -3.97
C GLU A 195 -8.08 3.16 -3.89
N PRO A 196 -8.96 2.89 -4.87
CA PRO A 196 -10.39 3.21 -4.77
C PRO A 196 -11.10 2.10 -3.99
N GLU A 197 -11.03 2.16 -2.66
CA GLU A 197 -11.60 1.14 -1.76
C GLU A 197 -13.13 1.14 -1.83
N VAL A 198 -13.73 0.01 -2.17
CA VAL A 198 -15.17 -0.22 -1.96
C VAL A 198 -15.37 -0.70 -0.52
N ASP A 199 -16.23 -0.01 0.24
CA ASP A 199 -16.53 -0.38 1.63
C ASP A 199 -17.15 -1.77 1.66
N ILE A 200 -16.57 -2.68 2.46
CA ILE A 200 -17.09 -4.07 2.59
C ILE A 200 -18.50 -4.12 3.17
N ASN A 201 -18.95 -3.07 3.87
CA ASN A 201 -20.29 -2.96 4.43
C ASN A 201 -21.25 -2.24 3.48
N SER A 202 -20.84 -1.88 2.28
CA SER A 202 -21.73 -1.26 1.30
C SER A 202 -22.89 -2.18 0.95
N PRO A 203 -24.14 -1.73 1.05
CA PRO A 203 -25.30 -2.52 0.63
C PRO A 203 -25.33 -2.75 -0.90
N GLN A 204 -24.51 -2.04 -1.65
CA GLN A 204 -24.38 -2.10 -3.12
C GLN A 204 -22.97 -2.49 -3.56
N LYS A 205 -22.25 -3.30 -2.74
CA LYS A 205 -20.84 -3.62 -2.97
C LYS A 205 -20.61 -4.24 -4.36
N ALA A 206 -21.41 -5.23 -4.74
CA ALA A 206 -21.26 -5.92 -6.02
C ALA A 206 -21.48 -4.97 -7.22
N GLU A 207 -22.51 -4.12 -7.15
CA GLU A 207 -22.79 -3.13 -8.20
C GLU A 207 -21.68 -2.06 -8.27
N ALA A 208 -21.19 -1.61 -7.10
CA ALA A 208 -20.09 -0.65 -7.02
C ALA A 208 -18.79 -1.23 -7.63
N GLU A 209 -18.51 -2.52 -7.41
CA GLU A 209 -17.37 -3.22 -8.02
C GLU A 209 -17.46 -3.26 -9.57
N VAL A 210 -18.65 -3.49 -10.13
CA VAL A 210 -18.87 -3.47 -11.58
C VAL A 210 -18.60 -2.10 -12.17
N LEU A 211 -19.16 -1.04 -11.56
CA LEU A 211 -18.93 0.34 -12.01
C LEU A 211 -17.46 0.74 -11.87
N LEU A 212 -16.83 0.38 -10.74
CA LEU A 212 -15.43 0.65 -10.49
C LEU A 212 -14.52 -0.02 -11.52
N LYS A 213 -14.72 -1.32 -11.80
CA LYS A 213 -13.93 -2.05 -12.80
C LYS A 213 -14.03 -1.38 -14.18
N ALA A 214 -15.25 -0.99 -14.59
CA ALA A 214 -15.45 -0.30 -15.87
C ALA A 214 -14.70 1.05 -15.92
N ALA A 215 -14.79 1.85 -14.86
CA ALA A 215 -14.08 3.13 -14.76
C ALA A 215 -12.54 2.96 -14.75
N LEU A 216 -12.03 1.95 -14.03
CA LEU A 216 -10.60 1.63 -14.00
C LEU A 216 -10.09 1.24 -15.40
N LEU A 217 -10.79 0.34 -16.12
CA LEU A 217 -10.43 -0.07 -17.47
C LEU A 217 -10.44 1.12 -18.43
N ALA A 218 -11.42 2.02 -18.32
CA ALA A 218 -11.50 3.22 -19.16
C ALA A 218 -10.28 4.15 -18.98
N GLU A 219 -9.74 4.30 -17.75
CA GLU A 219 -8.52 5.08 -17.51
C GLU A 219 -7.24 4.30 -17.85
N LEU A 220 -7.19 2.99 -17.57
CA LEU A 220 -6.05 2.14 -17.91
C LEU A 220 -5.82 2.06 -19.42
N ASN A 221 -6.88 2.02 -20.22
CA ASN A 221 -6.78 2.04 -21.70
C ASN A 221 -6.16 3.34 -22.27
N LYS A 222 -6.14 4.43 -21.48
CA LYS A 222 -5.46 5.68 -21.82
C LYS A 222 -4.03 5.74 -21.29
N GLN A 223 -3.66 4.82 -20.38
CA GLN A 223 -2.38 4.80 -19.70
C GLN A 223 -1.30 4.16 -20.57
N PRO A 224 -0.15 4.84 -20.83
CA PRO A 224 0.97 4.22 -21.56
C PRO A 224 1.50 2.97 -20.86
N VAL A 225 1.83 1.94 -21.61
CA VAL A 225 2.30 0.65 -21.08
C VAL A 225 3.65 0.76 -20.36
N ASP A 226 4.49 1.70 -20.78
CA ASP A 226 5.79 2.01 -20.15
C ASP A 226 5.68 2.88 -18.88
N GLN A 227 4.48 3.29 -18.53
CA GLN A 227 4.15 4.03 -17.30
C GLN A 227 3.13 3.25 -16.44
N PRO A 228 3.50 2.07 -15.93
CA PRO A 228 2.54 1.20 -15.26
C PRO A 228 2.10 1.76 -13.91
N VAL A 229 0.89 1.38 -13.51
CA VAL A 229 0.33 1.65 -12.18
C VAL A 229 0.10 0.33 -11.44
N MET A 230 -0.03 0.40 -10.13
CA MET A 230 -0.56 -0.69 -9.32
C MET A 230 -1.97 -0.36 -8.86
N LEU A 231 -2.80 -1.38 -8.69
CA LEU A 231 -4.15 -1.23 -8.17
C LEU A 231 -4.25 -1.90 -6.81
N LYS A 232 -4.87 -1.22 -5.83
CA LYS A 232 -5.20 -1.80 -4.54
C LYS A 232 -6.70 -1.75 -4.35
N LEU A 233 -7.33 -2.92 -4.36
CA LEU A 233 -8.78 -3.08 -4.45
C LEU A 233 -9.31 -3.85 -3.25
N THR A 234 -10.58 -3.63 -2.93
CA THR A 234 -11.30 -4.46 -1.96
C THR A 234 -11.45 -5.87 -2.53
N LEU A 235 -11.30 -6.89 -1.68
CA LEU A 235 -11.59 -8.28 -2.06
C LEU A 235 -13.00 -8.39 -2.64
N PRO A 236 -13.16 -8.91 -3.88
CA PRO A 236 -14.42 -8.84 -4.61
C PRO A 236 -15.45 -9.84 -4.09
N GLU A 237 -16.72 -9.60 -4.41
CA GLU A 237 -17.81 -10.56 -4.13
C GLU A 237 -17.76 -11.76 -5.08
N THR A 238 -17.33 -11.54 -6.33
CA THR A 238 -17.22 -12.60 -7.35
C THR A 238 -15.78 -13.02 -7.50
N ASP A 239 -15.50 -14.31 -7.42
CA ASP A 239 -14.16 -14.88 -7.61
C ASP A 239 -13.67 -14.62 -9.05
N GLY A 240 -12.38 -14.27 -9.22
CA GLY A 240 -11.79 -13.95 -10.52
C GLY A 240 -12.24 -12.61 -11.12
N PHE A 241 -12.98 -11.79 -10.38
CA PHE A 241 -13.56 -10.55 -10.91
C PHE A 241 -12.53 -9.57 -11.47
N PHE A 242 -11.29 -9.61 -10.98
CA PHE A 242 -10.21 -8.72 -11.37
C PHE A 242 -9.26 -9.30 -12.43
N ASP A 243 -9.55 -10.48 -13.02
CA ASP A 243 -8.65 -11.14 -13.98
C ASP A 243 -8.28 -10.23 -15.16
N GLU A 244 -9.23 -9.43 -15.66
CA GLU A 244 -9.00 -8.47 -16.73
C GLU A 244 -8.05 -7.34 -16.32
N LEU A 245 -8.14 -6.86 -15.06
CA LEU A 245 -7.23 -5.86 -14.50
C LEU A 245 -5.84 -6.46 -14.25
N VAL A 246 -5.76 -7.70 -13.80
CA VAL A 246 -4.49 -8.44 -13.62
C VAL A 246 -3.77 -8.62 -14.94
N ALA A 247 -4.50 -8.91 -16.03
CA ALA A 247 -3.95 -9.11 -17.36
C ALA A 247 -3.66 -7.80 -18.12
N HIS A 248 -4.07 -6.63 -17.59
CA HIS A 248 -3.94 -5.37 -18.31
C HIS A 248 -2.47 -4.92 -18.41
N PRO A 249 -1.95 -4.58 -19.63
CA PRO A 249 -0.52 -4.31 -19.85
C PRO A 249 0.02 -3.11 -19.07
N SER A 250 -0.82 -2.12 -18.74
CA SER A 250 -0.43 -0.95 -17.92
C SER A 250 -0.57 -1.19 -16.42
N VAL A 251 -0.94 -2.41 -15.98
CA VAL A 251 -1.01 -2.78 -14.57
C VAL A 251 0.22 -3.60 -14.19
N LEU A 252 1.02 -3.06 -13.26
CA LEU A 252 2.19 -3.75 -12.72
C LEU A 252 1.79 -4.90 -11.80
N ARG A 253 0.83 -4.65 -10.91
CA ARG A 253 0.31 -5.63 -9.95
C ARG A 253 -1.07 -5.18 -9.44
N VAL A 254 -1.97 -6.13 -9.27
CA VAL A 254 -3.20 -5.94 -8.48
C VAL A 254 -2.97 -6.48 -7.08
N VAL A 255 -3.27 -5.69 -6.08
CA VAL A 255 -3.21 -6.09 -4.67
C VAL A 255 -4.57 -5.90 -4.01
N ALA A 256 -4.90 -6.72 -3.02
CA ALA A 256 -6.17 -6.65 -2.32
C ALA A 256 -6.01 -6.13 -0.89
N LEU A 257 -6.89 -5.25 -0.46
CA LEU A 257 -7.03 -4.84 0.94
C LEU A 257 -7.99 -5.79 1.68
N SER A 258 -7.82 -5.94 3.01
CA SER A 258 -8.74 -6.77 3.82
C SER A 258 -10.05 -6.06 4.20
N GLY A 259 -10.10 -4.72 4.12
CA GLY A 259 -11.31 -3.91 4.34
C GLY A 259 -11.95 -3.99 5.74
N GLY A 260 -11.58 -4.99 6.52
CA GLY A 260 -12.16 -5.30 7.83
C GLY A 260 -12.54 -6.76 8.01
N TYR A 261 -12.41 -7.58 6.96
CA TYR A 261 -12.44 -9.03 7.11
C TYR A 261 -11.37 -9.51 8.08
N SER A 262 -11.63 -10.61 8.81
CA SER A 262 -10.62 -11.33 9.57
C SER A 262 -9.49 -11.81 8.63
N ARG A 263 -8.34 -12.18 9.18
CA ARG A 263 -7.24 -12.72 8.35
C ARG A 263 -7.66 -13.97 7.59
N ASP A 264 -8.35 -14.89 8.25
CA ASP A 264 -8.78 -16.15 7.64
C ASP A 264 -9.76 -15.92 6.50
N ASP A 265 -10.75 -15.04 6.71
CA ASP A 265 -11.74 -14.71 5.69
C ASP A 265 -11.12 -13.96 4.51
N ALA A 266 -10.22 -12.99 4.79
CA ALA A 266 -9.48 -12.28 3.75
C ALA A 266 -8.57 -13.23 2.94
N ASN A 267 -7.87 -14.15 3.59
CA ASN A 267 -7.04 -15.15 2.94
C ASN A 267 -7.85 -16.12 2.08
N ALA A 268 -9.00 -16.59 2.60
CA ALA A 268 -9.90 -17.48 1.87
C ALA A 268 -10.46 -16.81 0.60
N ARG A 269 -10.84 -15.52 0.68
CA ARG A 269 -11.28 -14.73 -0.48
C ARG A 269 -10.14 -14.51 -1.48
N LEU A 270 -8.94 -14.13 -0.97
CA LEU A 270 -7.76 -13.88 -1.80
C LEU A 270 -7.36 -15.11 -2.60
N GLY A 271 -7.33 -16.28 -1.98
CA GLY A 271 -6.93 -17.53 -2.62
C GLY A 271 -7.82 -17.97 -3.80
N ARG A 272 -9.00 -17.38 -3.94
CA ARG A 272 -9.90 -17.58 -5.10
C ARG A 272 -9.72 -16.52 -6.20
N ASN A 273 -8.81 -15.55 -6.02
CA ASN A 273 -8.55 -14.47 -6.97
C ASN A 273 -7.11 -14.54 -7.49
N LYS A 274 -6.87 -15.39 -8.48
CA LYS A 274 -5.54 -15.66 -9.03
C LYS A 274 -4.86 -14.40 -9.57
N GLY A 275 -3.55 -14.29 -9.33
CA GLY A 275 -2.75 -13.14 -9.79
C GLY A 275 -2.91 -11.88 -8.92
N VAL A 276 -3.85 -11.87 -7.98
CA VAL A 276 -3.99 -10.83 -6.96
C VAL A 276 -3.19 -11.26 -5.72
N ILE A 277 -2.39 -10.34 -5.15
CA ILE A 277 -1.67 -10.57 -3.90
C ILE A 277 -2.26 -9.72 -2.77
N ALA A 278 -1.99 -10.05 -1.51
CA ALA A 278 -2.44 -9.25 -0.38
C ALA A 278 -1.73 -7.90 -0.27
N SER A 279 -2.45 -6.89 0.25
CA SER A 279 -1.89 -5.69 0.88
C SER A 279 -2.67 -5.40 2.16
N PHE A 280 -2.41 -6.22 3.17
CA PHE A 280 -3.17 -6.23 4.41
C PHE A 280 -2.52 -5.37 5.50
N SER A 281 -3.36 -4.72 6.31
CA SER A 281 -2.97 -4.00 7.52
C SER A 281 -3.46 -4.74 8.76
N ARG A 282 -4.75 -4.64 9.10
CA ARG A 282 -5.32 -5.29 10.29
C ARG A 282 -5.17 -6.81 10.27
N ALA A 283 -5.38 -7.45 9.15
CA ALA A 283 -5.20 -8.89 9.02
C ALA A 283 -3.74 -9.34 9.23
N LEU A 284 -2.75 -8.48 8.89
CA LEU A 284 -1.34 -8.75 9.18
C LEU A 284 -1.03 -8.63 10.68
N THR A 285 -1.58 -7.62 11.35
CA THR A 285 -1.31 -7.34 12.77
C THR A 285 -2.20 -8.12 13.75
N GLU A 286 -3.16 -8.87 13.25
CA GLU A 286 -4.06 -9.68 14.06
C GLU A 286 -3.29 -10.70 14.89
N GLY A 287 -3.49 -10.67 16.22
CA GLY A 287 -2.80 -11.54 17.18
C GLY A 287 -1.43 -11.02 17.64
N LEU A 288 -0.95 -9.88 17.13
CA LEU A 288 0.24 -9.22 17.67
C LEU A 288 -0.12 -8.36 18.87
N SER A 289 0.76 -8.33 19.88
CA SER A 289 0.58 -7.52 21.09
C SER A 289 1.90 -6.95 21.59
N ALA A 290 1.83 -5.74 22.15
CA ALA A 290 2.95 -5.07 22.81
C ALA A 290 3.50 -5.86 24.00
N GLN A 291 2.67 -6.69 24.65
CA GLN A 291 2.99 -7.49 25.82
C GLN A 291 3.71 -8.80 25.51
N GLN A 292 3.73 -9.21 24.24
CA GLN A 292 4.44 -10.42 23.83
C GLN A 292 5.96 -10.28 24.01
N SER A 293 6.61 -11.34 24.50
CA SER A 293 8.07 -11.48 24.42
C SER A 293 8.54 -11.46 22.95
N GLU A 294 9.82 -11.27 22.71
CA GLU A 294 10.39 -11.31 21.36
C GLU A 294 10.12 -12.64 20.65
N THR A 295 10.23 -13.75 21.36
CA THR A 295 9.97 -15.08 20.80
C THR A 295 8.49 -15.26 20.43
N GLU A 296 7.57 -14.88 21.31
CA GLU A 296 6.13 -14.94 21.04
C GLU A 296 5.74 -14.02 19.89
N PHE A 297 6.27 -12.79 19.87
CA PHE A 297 6.01 -11.84 18.80
C PHE A 297 6.51 -12.34 17.44
N ASN A 298 7.76 -12.83 17.38
CA ASN A 298 8.33 -13.36 16.14
C ASN A 298 7.57 -14.60 15.67
N THR A 299 7.12 -15.47 16.56
CA THR A 299 6.28 -16.62 16.24
C THR A 299 4.93 -16.17 15.66
N ALA A 300 4.28 -15.20 16.30
CA ALA A 300 2.96 -14.71 15.88
C ALA A 300 3.02 -13.98 14.52
N ILE A 301 4.00 -13.08 14.33
CA ILE A 301 4.17 -12.38 13.05
C ILE A 301 4.59 -13.33 11.94
N GLY A 302 5.43 -14.31 12.23
CA GLY A 302 5.85 -15.35 11.28
C GLY A 302 4.67 -16.19 10.79
N ALA A 303 3.77 -16.58 11.69
CA ALA A 303 2.54 -17.30 11.35
C ALA A 303 1.61 -16.43 10.49
N SER A 304 1.43 -15.15 10.83
CA SER A 304 0.64 -14.20 10.04
C SER A 304 1.20 -14.04 8.62
N ILE A 305 2.52 -13.81 8.51
CA ILE A 305 3.21 -13.67 7.22
C ILE A 305 3.08 -14.94 6.39
N ALA A 306 3.30 -16.13 6.98
CA ALA A 306 3.19 -17.40 6.27
C ALA A 306 1.77 -17.64 5.72
N SER A 307 0.74 -17.35 6.51
CA SER A 307 -0.66 -17.50 6.13
C SER A 307 -1.04 -16.56 4.96
N ILE A 308 -0.67 -15.28 5.04
CA ILE A 308 -0.96 -14.29 3.99
C ILE A 308 -0.14 -14.58 2.72
N TYR A 309 1.11 -15.00 2.87
CA TYR A 309 1.95 -15.43 1.76
C TYR A 309 1.32 -16.60 1.00
N ALA A 310 0.89 -17.65 1.70
CA ALA A 310 0.25 -18.80 1.07
C ALA A 310 -0.98 -18.43 0.26
N ALA A 311 -1.82 -17.52 0.78
CA ALA A 311 -2.99 -17.00 0.06
C ALA A 311 -2.62 -16.12 -1.15
N SER A 312 -1.46 -15.44 -1.11
CA SER A 312 -1.00 -14.55 -2.19
C SER A 312 -0.32 -15.28 -3.36
N ILE A 313 0.03 -16.54 -3.20
CA ILE A 313 0.70 -17.34 -4.25
C ILE A 313 -0.16 -18.50 -4.77
N SER A 314 -1.42 -18.57 -4.34
CA SER A 314 -2.38 -19.62 -4.71
C SER A 314 -2.85 -19.53 -6.18
#